data_625e1cfd66f5d524d2941004ca0115bf
#
_entry.id   625e1cfd66f5d524d2941004ca0115bf
#
_cell.length_a   1.000
_cell.length_b   1.000
_cell.length_c   1.000
_cell.angle_alpha   90.00
_cell.angle_beta   90.00
_cell.angle_gamma   90.00
#
_symmetry.space_group_name_H-M   'P 1'
#
loop_
_entity.id
_entity.type
_entity.pdbx_description
1 polymer ?
#
loop_
_entity_poly.entity_id
_entity_poly.type
_entity_poly.pdbx_seq_one_letter_code
_entity_poly.pdbx_strand_id
1 'polypeptide(L)'
;MKKISVLLLLTTVATSAFAQIKDFDFKIYGQVRGDLFYNSRANEESVDGLFYSYPKDHNYDAAGKDLNDTDNSNMYLLYTRLGLDLKGPKIGNANTTAKIEFDFRGSGSTLSVVRLRHAYFNLNWGKSSVLVGQTWNPLYGDVAPQILNLNMGSPFQPFGRAPQVRYRFNNSALQLTAAAVWQSQYLSNGPDGKSNKYIKNSCIPEFYFGADYKTSNFIIGAGVDVLSLVPRTQSTVTTEDGTALTYKVDERITTISGEVYMKYTSPLWYIAAKSVLGSNLTQTSMLGGYGVKSVDEVTGEQKYSPNRNSSSWVNVVYGKKWKGGVFFGYMKNLGTDDAVSKMYGTGTNVDQLISGSAEITYNIPHWKIGVEYNYTSAYYGDLNNSNGKIINTHSVGNNRIVASVLYTF
;
A
#
# COMPACT_ATOMS: atom_id res chain seq x y z
N MET A 1 -29.10 -18.54 -42.61
CA MET A 1 -27.75 -18.49 -43.19
C MET A 1 -26.87 -17.36 -42.66
N LYS A 2 -27.38 -16.09 -42.41
CA LYS A 2 -26.54 -14.98 -41.92
C LYS A 2 -25.92 -15.16 -40.54
N LYS A 3 -26.54 -15.89 -39.60
CA LYS A 3 -26.00 -16.12 -38.23
C LYS A 3 -24.82 -17.14 -38.21
N ILE A 4 -24.76 -18.06 -39.13
CA ILE A 4 -23.66 -19.02 -39.24
C ILE A 4 -22.39 -18.38 -39.81
N SER A 5 -22.57 -17.41 -40.74
CA SER A 5 -21.44 -16.68 -41.33
C SER A 5 -20.75 -15.73 -40.32
N VAL A 6 -21.48 -15.16 -39.37
CA VAL A 6 -20.90 -14.30 -38.30
C VAL A 6 -20.12 -15.15 -37.29
N LEU A 7 -20.59 -16.36 -36.97
CA LEU A 7 -19.89 -17.26 -36.05
C LEU A 7 -18.60 -17.78 -36.68
N LEU A 8 -18.60 -18.12 -37.98
CA LEU A 8 -17.40 -18.52 -38.70
C LEU A 8 -16.38 -17.37 -38.82
N LEU A 9 -16.84 -16.13 -39.01
CA LEU A 9 -15.96 -14.96 -39.09
C LEU A 9 -15.30 -14.65 -37.72
N LEU A 10 -16.04 -14.81 -36.62
CA LEU A 10 -15.49 -14.66 -35.27
C LEU A 10 -14.48 -15.76 -34.92
N THR A 11 -14.69 -17.02 -35.38
CA THR A 11 -13.72 -18.11 -35.15
C THR A 11 -12.48 -17.95 -36.01
N THR A 12 -12.57 -17.48 -37.27
CA THR A 12 -11.41 -17.22 -38.12
C THR A 12 -10.59 -16.01 -37.66
N VAL A 13 -11.21 -14.96 -37.12
CA VAL A 13 -10.50 -13.80 -36.51
C VAL A 13 -9.79 -14.24 -35.23
N ALA A 14 -10.41 -15.07 -34.41
CA ALA A 14 -9.77 -15.62 -33.20
C ALA A 14 -8.57 -16.52 -33.55
N THR A 15 -8.70 -17.41 -34.51
CA THR A 15 -7.60 -18.31 -34.93
C THR A 15 -6.46 -17.55 -35.63
N SER A 16 -6.72 -16.51 -36.38
CA SER A 16 -5.67 -15.67 -36.98
C SER A 16 -4.95 -14.78 -35.93
N ALA A 17 -5.65 -14.33 -34.89
CA ALA A 17 -5.04 -13.64 -33.77
C ALA A 17 -4.09 -14.56 -32.98
N PHE A 18 -4.43 -15.84 -32.79
CA PHE A 18 -3.55 -16.83 -32.16
C PHE A 18 -2.36 -17.25 -33.07
N ALA A 19 -2.48 -17.20 -34.38
CA ALA A 19 -1.38 -17.51 -35.29
C ALA A 19 -0.26 -16.47 -35.31
N GLN A 20 -0.54 -15.22 -34.92
CA GLN A 20 0.45 -14.14 -34.79
C GLN A 20 1.23 -14.16 -33.45
N ILE A 21 0.88 -15.05 -32.50
CA ILE A 21 1.51 -15.11 -31.16
C ILE A 21 2.63 -16.17 -31.12
N LYS A 22 3.15 -16.60 -32.24
CA LYS A 22 4.12 -17.72 -32.37
C LYS A 22 5.42 -17.51 -31.58
N ASP A 23 5.77 -16.25 -31.29
CA ASP A 23 7.00 -15.88 -30.57
C ASP A 23 6.78 -15.57 -29.07
N PHE A 24 5.55 -15.80 -28.57
CA PHE A 24 5.18 -15.52 -27.18
C PHE A 24 4.72 -16.80 -26.47
N ASP A 25 5.26 -17.01 -25.26
CA ASP A 25 4.73 -17.97 -24.28
C ASP A 25 3.87 -17.19 -23.27
N PHE A 26 2.64 -17.63 -23.04
CA PHE A 26 1.72 -16.95 -22.12
C PHE A 26 1.05 -17.95 -21.18
N LYS A 27 0.85 -17.49 -19.94
CA LYS A 27 0.15 -18.24 -18.91
C LYS A 27 -0.96 -17.36 -18.32
N ILE A 28 -2.20 -17.82 -18.50
CA ILE A 28 -3.35 -17.26 -17.76
C ILE A 28 -3.35 -17.89 -16.37
N TYR A 29 -3.60 -17.09 -15.35
CA TYR A 29 -3.76 -17.53 -13.97
C TYR A 29 -4.80 -16.66 -13.27
N GLY A 30 -5.30 -17.15 -12.16
CA GLY A 30 -6.27 -16.39 -11.39
C GLY A 30 -6.62 -17.01 -10.06
N GLN A 31 -7.55 -16.33 -9.40
CA GLN A 31 -8.15 -16.82 -8.16
C GLN A 31 -9.58 -16.33 -8.03
N VAL A 32 -10.41 -17.16 -7.39
CA VAL A 32 -11.70 -16.76 -6.83
C VAL A 32 -11.55 -16.77 -5.32
N ARG A 33 -11.89 -15.66 -4.66
CA ARG A 33 -11.77 -15.55 -3.21
C ARG A 33 -13.02 -14.91 -2.61
N GLY A 34 -13.62 -15.61 -1.64
CA GLY A 34 -14.64 -15.08 -0.76
C GLY A 34 -14.04 -14.75 0.61
N ASP A 35 -14.39 -13.58 1.12
CA ASP A 35 -14.00 -13.09 2.44
C ASP A 35 -15.25 -12.65 3.20
N LEU A 36 -15.53 -13.30 4.34
CA LEU A 36 -16.49 -12.88 5.34
C LEU A 36 -15.72 -12.18 6.44
N PHE A 37 -16.18 -11.01 6.87
CA PHE A 37 -15.59 -10.33 8.03
C PHE A 37 -16.66 -9.85 9.02
N TYR A 38 -16.24 -9.72 10.26
CA TYR A 38 -16.95 -9.07 11.36
C TYR A 38 -16.00 -8.11 12.07
N ASN A 39 -16.48 -6.96 12.46
CA ASN A 39 -15.82 -5.98 13.33
C ASN A 39 -16.75 -5.62 14.49
N SER A 40 -16.19 -5.43 15.68
CA SER A 40 -16.94 -4.97 16.87
C SER A 40 -17.07 -3.44 16.94
N ARG A 41 -16.54 -2.70 15.96
CA ARG A 41 -16.53 -1.25 15.94
C ARG A 41 -16.40 -0.71 14.51
N ALA A 42 -16.86 0.51 14.27
CA ALA A 42 -16.55 1.25 13.04
C ALA A 42 -15.05 1.55 12.90
N ASN A 43 -14.52 1.47 11.67
CA ASN A 43 -13.09 1.51 11.41
C ASN A 43 -12.71 2.53 10.34
N GLU A 44 -11.46 2.98 10.37
CA GLU A 44 -10.80 3.57 9.22
C GLU A 44 -10.48 2.44 8.24
N GLU A 45 -11.12 2.49 7.07
CA GLU A 45 -11.13 1.38 6.14
C GLU A 45 -11.32 1.84 4.69
N SER A 46 -11.15 0.93 3.76
CA SER A 46 -11.50 1.14 2.36
C SER A 46 -12.04 -0.16 1.74
N VAL A 47 -12.64 -0.03 0.53
CA VAL A 47 -13.27 -1.14 -0.18
C VAL A 47 -14.31 -1.83 0.74
N ASP A 48 -15.14 -1.01 1.38
CA ASP A 48 -16.25 -1.43 2.23
C ASP A 48 -15.85 -2.49 3.28
N GLY A 49 -14.88 -2.16 4.13
CA GLY A 49 -14.37 -3.02 5.21
C GLY A 49 -13.39 -4.11 4.81
N LEU A 50 -13.22 -4.41 3.53
CA LEU A 50 -12.24 -5.42 3.09
C LEU A 50 -10.79 -5.00 3.34
N PHE A 51 -10.48 -3.71 3.22
CA PHE A 51 -9.18 -3.16 3.59
C PHE A 51 -9.33 -2.40 4.91
N TYR A 52 -9.17 -3.12 5.99
CA TYR A 52 -9.19 -2.62 7.37
C TYR A 52 -7.86 -1.96 7.71
N SER A 53 -7.91 -0.83 8.42
CA SER A 53 -6.72 -0.12 8.91
C SER A 53 -6.63 -0.13 10.43
N TYR A 54 -7.56 0.54 11.12
CA TYR A 54 -7.62 0.64 12.58
C TYR A 54 -9.00 1.16 13.03
N PRO A 55 -9.39 0.98 14.32
CA PRO A 55 -10.69 1.47 14.81
C PRO A 55 -10.80 2.99 14.76
N LYS A 56 -11.99 3.52 14.45
CA LYS A 56 -12.32 4.94 14.57
C LYS A 56 -12.37 5.38 16.03
N ASP A 57 -12.04 6.63 16.28
CA ASP A 57 -12.15 7.29 17.58
C ASP A 57 -13.59 7.33 18.10
N HIS A 58 -13.76 7.73 19.33
CA HIS A 58 -15.08 8.02 19.89
C HIS A 58 -15.76 9.16 19.13
N ASN A 59 -17.06 9.01 18.91
CA ASN A 59 -17.92 10.02 18.32
C ASN A 59 -19.26 10.01 19.07
N TYR A 60 -19.39 10.86 20.08
CA TYR A 60 -20.54 10.85 20.96
C TYR A 60 -21.74 11.60 20.36
N ASP A 61 -22.92 10.98 20.47
CA ASP A 61 -24.21 11.63 20.21
C ASP A 61 -24.59 12.61 21.32
N ALA A 62 -25.74 13.26 21.17
CA ALA A 62 -26.27 14.22 22.15
C ALA A 62 -26.61 13.57 23.51
N ALA A 63 -26.76 12.25 23.58
CA ALA A 63 -27.04 11.49 24.81
C ALA A 63 -25.75 10.85 25.39
N GLY A 64 -24.57 11.12 24.82
CA GLY A 64 -23.29 10.60 25.27
C GLY A 64 -23.00 9.15 24.83
N LYS A 65 -23.75 8.59 23.86
CA LYS A 65 -23.47 7.29 23.29
C LYS A 65 -22.48 7.39 22.14
N ASP A 66 -21.52 6.47 22.09
CA ASP A 66 -20.51 6.44 21.03
C ASP A 66 -21.11 5.85 19.74
N LEU A 67 -21.27 6.68 18.71
CA LEU A 67 -21.78 6.31 17.39
C LEU A 67 -20.86 5.35 16.62
N ASN A 68 -19.57 5.30 16.96
CA ASN A 68 -18.60 4.41 16.36
C ASN A 68 -18.52 3.04 17.05
N ASP A 69 -19.14 2.88 18.23
CA ASP A 69 -19.28 1.59 18.92
C ASP A 69 -20.43 0.80 18.29
N THR A 70 -20.22 0.34 17.06
CA THR A 70 -21.23 -0.31 16.21
C THR A 70 -20.61 -1.48 15.47
N ASP A 71 -21.17 -2.67 15.72
CA ASP A 71 -20.79 -3.90 15.02
C ASP A 71 -21.12 -3.81 13.53
N ASN A 72 -20.25 -4.40 12.72
CA ASN A 72 -20.49 -4.52 11.29
C ASN A 72 -19.92 -5.83 10.73
N SER A 73 -20.56 -6.35 9.69
CA SER A 73 -20.09 -7.53 8.98
C SER A 73 -20.58 -7.54 7.55
N ASN A 74 -19.79 -8.15 6.65
CA ASN A 74 -20.21 -8.37 5.27
C ASN A 74 -19.41 -9.52 4.64
N MET A 75 -19.84 -9.96 3.46
CA MET A 75 -19.15 -10.98 2.66
C MET A 75 -18.95 -10.45 1.23
N TYR A 76 -17.73 -10.54 0.73
CA TYR A 76 -17.37 -10.09 -0.61
C TYR A 76 -16.48 -11.09 -1.36
N LEU A 77 -16.59 -11.07 -2.70
CA LEU A 77 -15.73 -11.80 -3.62
C LEU A 77 -14.81 -10.85 -4.43
N LEU A 78 -14.68 -9.60 -4.01
CA LEU A 78 -13.97 -8.53 -4.74
C LEU A 78 -12.46 -8.77 -4.89
N TYR A 79 -11.87 -9.64 -4.08
CA TYR A 79 -10.46 -10.04 -4.22
C TYR A 79 -10.25 -11.15 -5.27
N THR A 80 -11.30 -11.52 -5.99
CA THR A 80 -11.19 -12.34 -7.21
C THR A 80 -10.28 -11.65 -8.20
N ARG A 81 -9.39 -12.42 -8.85
CA ARG A 81 -8.28 -11.89 -9.63
C ARG A 81 -8.09 -12.67 -10.91
N LEU A 82 -7.74 -11.97 -11.97
CA LEU A 82 -7.28 -12.56 -13.22
C LEU A 82 -5.97 -11.94 -13.66
N GLY A 83 -5.06 -12.73 -14.18
CA GLY A 83 -3.76 -12.27 -14.63
C GLY A 83 -3.23 -13.04 -15.83
N LEU A 84 -2.28 -12.43 -16.49
CA LEU A 84 -1.57 -12.94 -17.65
C LEU A 84 -0.08 -12.70 -17.46
N ASP A 85 0.71 -13.76 -17.47
CA ASP A 85 2.16 -13.73 -17.59
C ASP A 85 2.56 -14.01 -19.04
N LEU A 86 3.45 -13.18 -19.57
CA LEU A 86 3.95 -13.24 -20.95
C LEU A 86 5.48 -13.38 -20.94
N LYS A 87 6.00 -14.28 -21.79
CA LYS A 87 7.40 -14.24 -22.22
C LYS A 87 7.44 -13.90 -23.69
N GLY A 88 8.20 -12.92 -24.06
CA GLY A 88 8.34 -12.43 -25.42
C GLY A 88 9.69 -12.77 -26.05
N PRO A 89 9.87 -12.38 -27.33
CA PRO A 89 11.16 -12.51 -28.00
C PRO A 89 12.22 -11.69 -27.27
N LYS A 90 13.48 -12.13 -27.36
CA LYS A 90 14.61 -11.38 -26.80
C LYS A 90 14.79 -10.03 -27.49
N ILE A 91 15.20 -9.04 -26.72
CA ILE A 91 15.70 -7.76 -27.22
C ILE A 91 17.21 -7.73 -26.98
N GLY A 92 17.98 -7.92 -28.04
CA GLY A 92 19.43 -8.17 -27.92
C GLY A 92 19.66 -9.44 -27.08
N ASN A 93 20.42 -9.29 -25.97
CA ASN A 93 20.69 -10.38 -25.02
C ASN A 93 19.70 -10.43 -23.85
N ALA A 94 18.71 -9.52 -23.78
CA ALA A 94 17.73 -9.50 -22.70
C ALA A 94 16.59 -10.48 -22.95
N ASN A 95 16.26 -11.31 -21.96
CA ASN A 95 14.99 -12.03 -21.92
C ASN A 95 13.88 -11.03 -21.54
N THR A 96 12.76 -11.07 -22.29
CA THR A 96 11.64 -10.16 -22.07
C THR A 96 10.48 -10.90 -21.40
N THR A 97 9.87 -10.26 -20.41
CA THR A 97 8.63 -10.72 -19.79
C THR A 97 7.69 -9.54 -19.60
N ALA A 98 6.40 -9.81 -19.57
CA ALA A 98 5.38 -8.83 -19.18
C ALA A 98 4.34 -9.48 -18.26
N LYS A 99 3.69 -8.67 -17.47
CA LYS A 99 2.60 -9.10 -16.59
C LYS A 99 1.46 -8.10 -16.64
N ILE A 100 0.23 -8.62 -16.74
CA ILE A 100 -1.00 -7.86 -16.56
C ILE A 100 -1.81 -8.60 -15.51
N GLU A 101 -2.33 -7.88 -14.50
CA GLU A 101 -3.19 -8.44 -13.45
C GLU A 101 -4.20 -7.40 -12.99
N PHE A 102 -5.43 -7.82 -12.78
CA PHE A 102 -6.50 -7.00 -12.25
C PHE A 102 -7.36 -7.74 -11.22
N ASP A 103 -8.03 -6.97 -10.36
CA ASP A 103 -9.06 -7.41 -9.42
C ASP A 103 -10.27 -6.46 -9.47
N PHE A 104 -11.28 -6.69 -8.61
CA PHE A 104 -12.52 -5.92 -8.58
C PHE A 104 -12.60 -4.97 -7.37
N ARG A 105 -11.47 -4.62 -6.78
CA ARG A 105 -11.34 -3.74 -5.60
C ARG A 105 -10.99 -2.30 -5.97
N GLY A 106 -11.43 -1.80 -7.10
CA GLY A 106 -11.28 -0.41 -7.50
C GLY A 106 -12.13 0.52 -6.66
N SER A 107 -11.78 1.81 -6.66
CA SER A 107 -12.57 2.88 -6.06
C SER A 107 -13.49 3.49 -7.10
N GLY A 108 -14.71 3.87 -6.70
CA GLY A 108 -15.71 4.47 -7.60
C GLY A 108 -17.08 4.51 -6.94
N SER A 109 -18.09 4.80 -7.73
CA SER A 109 -19.50 4.89 -7.30
C SER A 109 -20.16 3.52 -7.09
N THR A 110 -19.49 2.43 -7.47
CA THR A 110 -19.98 1.06 -7.31
C THR A 110 -18.91 0.22 -6.60
N LEU A 111 -19.37 -0.84 -5.88
CA LEU A 111 -18.46 -1.71 -5.13
C LEU A 111 -17.53 -2.55 -6.01
N SER A 112 -17.98 -2.91 -7.23
CA SER A 112 -17.28 -3.85 -8.10
C SER A 112 -16.59 -3.14 -9.27
N VAL A 113 -15.57 -2.34 -8.97
CA VAL A 113 -14.80 -1.61 -9.98
C VAL A 113 -13.52 -2.36 -10.30
N VAL A 114 -13.28 -2.62 -11.59
CA VAL A 114 -12.03 -3.26 -12.06
C VAL A 114 -10.85 -2.35 -11.73
N ARG A 115 -9.82 -2.96 -11.10
CA ARG A 115 -8.60 -2.26 -10.73
C ARG A 115 -7.39 -2.95 -11.35
N LEU A 116 -6.59 -2.17 -12.09
CA LEU A 116 -5.30 -2.61 -12.60
C LEU A 116 -4.30 -2.76 -11.44
N ARG A 117 -3.82 -3.97 -11.19
CA ARG A 117 -2.86 -4.28 -10.11
C ARG A 117 -1.43 -4.21 -10.61
N HIS A 118 -1.14 -5.01 -11.60
CA HIS A 118 0.16 -5.10 -12.25
C HIS A 118 0.00 -4.88 -13.75
N ALA A 119 0.84 -4.01 -14.32
CA ALA A 119 0.99 -3.81 -15.74
C ALA A 119 2.43 -3.35 -15.98
N TYR A 120 3.31 -4.28 -16.30
CA TYR A 120 4.72 -3.98 -16.50
C TYR A 120 5.37 -4.93 -17.49
N PHE A 121 6.48 -4.50 -18.07
CA PHE A 121 7.43 -5.37 -18.75
C PHE A 121 8.78 -5.33 -18.02
N ASN A 122 9.54 -6.41 -18.19
CA ASN A 122 10.84 -6.57 -17.58
C ASN A 122 11.84 -7.09 -18.60
N LEU A 123 12.98 -6.45 -18.67
CA LEU A 123 14.15 -6.84 -19.46
C LEU A 123 15.19 -7.43 -18.51
N ASN A 124 15.65 -8.67 -18.75
CA ASN A 124 16.55 -9.39 -17.87
C ASN A 124 17.77 -9.90 -18.63
N TRP A 125 18.95 -9.43 -18.24
CA TRP A 125 20.27 -9.81 -18.76
C TRP A 125 21.02 -10.82 -17.86
N GLY A 126 20.28 -11.53 -16.97
CA GLY A 126 20.85 -12.45 -15.99
C GLY A 126 21.17 -11.75 -14.68
N LYS A 127 22.31 -11.08 -14.57
CA LYS A 127 22.70 -10.34 -13.36
C LYS A 127 21.94 -9.02 -13.20
N SER A 128 21.51 -8.41 -14.29
CA SER A 128 20.83 -7.11 -14.30
C SER A 128 19.42 -7.24 -14.86
N SER A 129 18.47 -6.47 -14.34
CA SER A 129 17.14 -6.34 -14.90
C SER A 129 16.60 -4.92 -14.79
N VAL A 130 15.76 -4.54 -15.76
CA VAL A 130 15.00 -3.28 -15.76
C VAL A 130 13.53 -3.61 -15.89
N LEU A 131 12.74 -3.18 -14.93
CA LEU A 131 11.28 -3.25 -14.95
C LEU A 131 10.72 -1.86 -15.20
N VAL A 132 9.76 -1.75 -16.13
CA VAL A 132 9.02 -0.52 -16.41
C VAL A 132 7.54 -0.80 -16.36
N GLY A 133 6.80 -0.03 -15.58
CA GLY A 133 5.35 -0.11 -15.43
C GLY A 133 4.88 -0.17 -13.99
N GLN A 134 3.61 -0.52 -13.77
CA GLN A 134 2.98 -0.53 -12.47
C GLN A 134 3.14 -1.90 -11.76
N THR A 135 3.70 -1.87 -10.56
CA THR A 135 3.77 -3.03 -9.67
C THR A 135 3.91 -2.55 -8.21
N TRP A 136 4.15 -3.48 -7.28
CA TRP A 136 4.40 -3.16 -5.88
C TRP A 136 5.46 -2.06 -5.73
N ASN A 137 5.17 -1.04 -4.88
CA ASN A 137 6.16 -0.06 -4.43
C ASN A 137 7.36 -0.81 -3.82
N PRO A 138 8.60 -0.37 -4.08
CA PRO A 138 9.79 -1.01 -3.54
C PRO A 138 9.80 -1.18 -2.02
N LEU A 139 9.24 -0.24 -1.25
CA LEU A 139 9.08 -0.33 0.21
C LEU A 139 8.19 -1.51 0.66
N TYR A 140 7.22 -1.96 -0.17
CA TYR A 140 6.51 -3.21 0.10
C TYR A 140 7.49 -4.39 0.02
N GLY A 141 8.36 -4.41 -0.98
CA GLY A 141 9.48 -5.31 -1.17
C GLY A 141 9.08 -6.79 -1.33
N ASP A 142 10.08 -7.65 -1.08
CA ASP A 142 9.96 -9.11 -1.14
C ASP A 142 9.67 -9.72 0.25
N VAL A 143 9.50 -8.87 1.29
CA VAL A 143 9.22 -9.24 2.68
C VAL A 143 7.91 -8.60 3.12
N ALA A 144 6.86 -9.41 3.24
CA ALA A 144 5.51 -9.00 3.63
C ALA A 144 4.88 -10.08 4.51
N PRO A 145 3.95 -9.76 5.41
CA PRO A 145 3.33 -10.75 6.29
C PRO A 145 2.43 -11.72 5.50
N GLN A 146 2.37 -12.96 5.94
CA GLN A 146 1.41 -13.97 5.51
C GLN A 146 0.27 -13.99 6.52
N ILE A 147 -0.83 -13.31 6.21
CA ILE A 147 -2.06 -13.23 6.98
C ILE A 147 -3.26 -13.32 6.05
N LEU A 148 -4.46 -13.67 6.58
CA LEU A 148 -5.69 -13.71 5.79
C LEU A 148 -6.24 -12.32 5.53
N ASN A 149 -6.07 -11.39 6.47
CA ASN A 149 -6.57 -10.03 6.32
C ASN A 149 -5.98 -9.36 5.07
N LEU A 150 -6.85 -8.76 4.25
CA LEU A 150 -6.49 -8.20 2.94
C LEU A 150 -5.68 -6.90 3.00
N ASN A 151 -5.49 -6.33 4.19
CA ASN A 151 -4.60 -5.19 4.41
C ASN A 151 -3.12 -5.58 4.36
N MET A 152 -2.80 -6.90 4.42
CA MET A 152 -1.44 -7.43 4.35
C MET A 152 -0.47 -6.78 5.33
N GLY A 153 -0.95 -6.51 6.57
CA GLY A 153 -0.19 -5.87 7.62
C GLY A 153 -0.14 -4.34 7.59
N SER A 154 -0.80 -3.68 6.62
CA SER A 154 -0.98 -2.21 6.66
C SER A 154 -1.86 -1.82 7.88
N PRO A 155 -1.59 -0.68 8.55
CA PRO A 155 -0.61 0.36 8.23
C PRO A 155 0.81 0.13 8.76
N PHE A 156 1.12 -1.02 9.35
CA PHE A 156 2.47 -1.35 9.85
C PHE A 156 3.44 -1.72 8.72
N GLN A 157 2.91 -2.28 7.63
CA GLN A 157 3.61 -2.63 6.40
C GLN A 157 3.32 -1.57 5.34
N PRO A 158 4.34 -0.95 4.69
CA PRO A 158 4.13 -0.11 3.52
C PRO A 158 3.36 -0.88 2.45
N PHE A 159 2.24 -0.35 1.98
CA PHE A 159 1.35 -1.02 1.04
C PHE A 159 0.95 -0.08 -0.09
N GLY A 160 1.32 -0.41 -1.31
CA GLY A 160 0.95 0.35 -2.49
C GLY A 160 1.51 -0.25 -3.78
N ARG A 161 0.86 0.01 -4.88
CA ARG A 161 1.36 -0.26 -6.24
C ARG A 161 1.44 1.04 -7.00
N ALA A 162 2.53 1.21 -7.74
CA ALA A 162 2.84 2.46 -8.40
C ALA A 162 3.54 2.23 -9.74
N PRO A 163 3.32 3.12 -10.73
CA PRO A 163 4.16 3.19 -11.93
C PRO A 163 5.60 3.46 -11.54
N GLN A 164 6.55 2.76 -12.15
CA GLN A 164 7.95 2.85 -11.77
C GLN A 164 8.88 2.39 -12.89
N VAL A 165 10.11 2.87 -12.84
CA VAL A 165 11.28 2.30 -13.50
C VAL A 165 12.18 1.76 -12.40
N ARG A 166 12.42 0.43 -12.40
CA ARG A 166 13.22 -0.24 -11.37
C ARG A 166 14.36 -1.00 -12.00
N TYR A 167 15.57 -0.71 -11.56
CA TYR A 167 16.78 -1.48 -11.87
C TYR A 167 17.09 -2.41 -10.70
N ARG A 168 17.44 -3.66 -11.01
CA ARG A 168 18.00 -4.62 -10.06
C ARG A 168 19.29 -5.20 -10.58
N PHE A 169 20.28 -5.27 -9.71
CA PHE A 169 21.53 -5.97 -9.92
C PHE A 169 21.66 -7.11 -8.93
N ASN A 170 21.93 -8.33 -9.43
CA ASN A 170 22.07 -9.55 -8.64
C ASN A 170 23.46 -10.14 -8.84
N ASN A 171 24.21 -10.33 -7.75
CA ASN A 171 25.51 -10.97 -7.78
C ASN A 171 25.58 -11.99 -6.63
N SER A 172 25.41 -13.27 -6.96
CA SER A 172 25.30 -14.37 -5.98
C SER A 172 24.21 -14.08 -4.95
N ALA A 173 24.59 -13.81 -3.70
CA ALA A 173 23.67 -13.51 -2.62
C ALA A 173 23.28 -12.04 -2.50
N LEU A 174 24.03 -11.12 -3.14
CA LEU A 174 23.74 -9.68 -3.07
C LEU A 174 22.77 -9.26 -4.18
N GLN A 175 21.70 -8.57 -3.80
CA GLN A 175 20.82 -7.85 -4.72
C GLN A 175 20.83 -6.36 -4.37
N LEU A 176 21.07 -5.52 -5.36
CA LEU A 176 20.90 -4.07 -5.26
C LEU A 176 19.69 -3.64 -6.07
N THR A 177 18.90 -2.74 -5.53
CA THR A 177 17.71 -2.18 -6.18
C THR A 177 17.78 -0.66 -6.21
N ALA A 178 17.50 -0.06 -7.37
CA ALA A 178 17.25 1.37 -7.51
C ALA A 178 15.93 1.56 -8.27
N ALA A 179 15.06 2.47 -7.83
CA ALA A 179 13.80 2.73 -8.50
C ALA A 179 13.44 4.21 -8.49
N ALA A 180 12.81 4.64 -9.60
CA ALA A 180 12.07 5.89 -9.70
C ALA A 180 10.59 5.55 -9.76
N VAL A 181 9.79 6.13 -8.86
CA VAL A 181 8.39 5.75 -8.60
C VAL A 181 7.47 6.96 -8.73
N TRP A 182 6.33 6.79 -9.39
CA TRP A 182 5.27 7.79 -9.51
C TRP A 182 4.00 7.33 -8.80
N GLN A 183 3.08 8.25 -8.54
CA GLN A 183 1.82 7.94 -7.86
C GLN A 183 0.65 7.86 -8.85
N SER A 184 -0.20 6.84 -8.72
CA SER A 184 -1.41 6.67 -9.54
C SER A 184 -2.64 6.28 -8.71
N GLN A 185 -2.63 5.11 -8.07
CA GLN A 185 -3.74 4.57 -7.27
C GLN A 185 -3.57 4.83 -5.76
N TYR A 186 -2.34 4.92 -5.31
CA TYR A 186 -1.94 5.20 -3.94
C TYR A 186 -1.28 6.57 -3.93
N LEU A 187 -1.82 7.48 -3.14
CA LEU A 187 -1.57 8.91 -3.27
C LEU A 187 -1.12 9.50 -1.94
N SER A 188 -0.23 10.48 -2.01
CA SER A 188 0.13 11.32 -0.86
C SER A 188 -1.04 12.18 -0.40
N ASN A 189 -1.13 12.39 0.91
CA ASN A 189 -2.05 13.35 1.50
C ASN A 189 -1.43 14.77 1.52
N GLY A 190 -2.30 15.76 1.40
CA GLY A 190 -1.92 17.16 1.43
C GLY A 190 -3.12 18.09 1.61
N PRO A 191 -3.00 19.39 1.24
CA PRO A 191 -4.06 20.38 1.43
C PRO A 191 -5.42 19.99 0.82
N ASP A 192 -5.41 19.29 -0.33
CA ASP A 192 -6.60 18.82 -1.05
C ASP A 192 -6.92 17.34 -0.74
N GLY A 193 -6.48 16.82 0.40
CA GLY A 193 -6.61 15.40 0.74
C GLY A 193 -5.65 14.52 -0.07
N LYS A 194 -6.08 13.29 -0.43
CA LYS A 194 -5.28 12.37 -1.25
C LYS A 194 -5.26 12.82 -2.70
N SER A 195 -4.07 13.15 -3.23
CA SER A 195 -3.93 13.64 -4.60
C SER A 195 -2.57 13.34 -5.21
N ASN A 196 -2.56 13.03 -6.52
CA ASN A 196 -1.32 12.93 -7.30
C ASN A 196 -0.78 14.30 -7.76
N LYS A 197 -1.50 15.40 -7.48
CA LYS A 197 -1.05 16.74 -7.82
C LYS A 197 0.30 17.07 -7.18
N TYR A 198 0.54 16.65 -5.94
CA TYR A 198 1.72 17.03 -5.16
C TYR A 198 3.02 16.50 -5.77
N ILE A 199 3.04 15.22 -6.20
CA ILE A 199 4.20 14.65 -6.90
C ILE A 199 4.29 15.16 -8.35
N LYS A 200 3.16 15.40 -9.03
CA LYS A 200 3.16 16.02 -10.37
C LYS A 200 3.74 17.42 -10.34
N ASN A 201 3.33 18.25 -9.36
CA ASN A 201 3.83 19.60 -9.20
C ASN A 201 5.33 19.63 -8.85
N SER A 202 5.83 18.59 -8.17
CA SER A 202 7.26 18.49 -7.85
C SER A 202 8.13 18.20 -9.06
N CYS A 203 7.58 17.59 -10.13
CA CYS A 203 8.30 17.09 -11.31
C CYS A 203 9.44 16.11 -10.99
N ILE A 204 9.52 15.61 -9.75
CA ILE A 204 10.55 14.68 -9.27
C ILE A 204 9.86 13.40 -8.83
N PRO A 205 10.23 12.21 -9.36
CA PRO A 205 9.73 10.95 -8.86
C PRO A 205 10.22 10.67 -7.44
N GLU A 206 9.54 9.82 -6.72
CA GLU A 206 10.04 9.19 -5.50
C GLU A 206 11.19 8.25 -5.87
N PHE A 207 12.28 8.28 -5.12
CA PHE A 207 13.45 7.44 -5.36
C PHE A 207 13.61 6.43 -4.23
N TYR A 208 13.85 5.17 -4.60
CA TYR A 208 14.16 4.10 -3.66
C TYR A 208 15.50 3.47 -3.98
N PHE A 209 16.29 3.21 -2.96
CA PHE A 209 17.54 2.45 -3.02
C PHE A 209 17.54 1.37 -1.96
N GLY A 210 17.79 0.12 -2.35
CA GLY A 210 17.79 -1.02 -1.44
C GLY A 210 18.94 -1.98 -1.70
N ALA A 211 19.34 -2.68 -0.64
CA ALA A 211 20.33 -3.74 -0.68
C ALA A 211 19.83 -4.94 0.11
N ASP A 212 19.88 -6.12 -0.49
CA ASP A 212 19.48 -7.38 0.08
C ASP A 212 20.63 -8.39 0.06
N TYR A 213 20.78 -9.13 1.13
CA TYR A 213 21.47 -10.41 1.14
C TYR A 213 20.42 -11.53 1.05
N LYS A 214 20.49 -12.35 0.00
CA LYS A 214 19.52 -13.39 -0.33
C LYS A 214 20.18 -14.75 -0.47
N THR A 215 19.64 -15.73 0.22
CA THR A 215 19.93 -17.14 0.00
C THR A 215 18.65 -17.89 -0.38
N SER A 216 18.72 -19.20 -0.56
CA SER A 216 17.52 -20.02 -0.81
C SER A 216 16.43 -19.88 0.26
N ASN A 217 16.83 -19.68 1.52
CA ASN A 217 15.92 -19.72 2.67
C ASN A 217 15.85 -18.39 3.42
N PHE A 218 16.77 -17.46 3.19
CA PHE A 218 16.92 -16.27 4.00
C PHE A 218 17.05 -15.01 3.14
N ILE A 219 16.38 -13.94 3.58
CA ILE A 219 16.54 -12.58 3.05
C ILE A 219 16.76 -11.68 4.26
N ILE A 220 17.76 -10.83 4.19
CA ILE A 220 17.93 -9.68 5.07
C ILE A 220 18.27 -8.47 4.19
N GLY A 221 17.69 -7.32 4.46
CA GLY A 221 17.92 -6.15 3.65
C GLY A 221 17.56 -4.85 4.35
N ALA A 222 17.97 -3.78 3.69
CA ALA A 222 17.66 -2.41 4.08
C ALA A 222 17.36 -1.57 2.83
N GLY A 223 16.57 -0.53 3.02
CA GLY A 223 16.22 0.41 1.96
C GLY A 223 16.10 1.84 2.46
N VAL A 224 16.30 2.77 1.55
CA VAL A 224 16.09 4.21 1.77
C VAL A 224 15.17 4.71 0.67
N ASP A 225 14.20 5.52 1.06
CA ASP A 225 13.22 6.17 0.19
C ASP A 225 13.33 7.68 0.32
N VAL A 226 13.25 8.38 -0.81
CA VAL A 226 13.29 9.84 -0.89
C VAL A 226 12.09 10.34 -1.67
N LEU A 227 11.16 11.00 -0.98
CA LEU A 227 9.94 11.57 -1.56
C LEU A 227 10.00 13.09 -1.54
N SER A 228 9.72 13.73 -2.69
CA SER A 228 9.67 15.17 -2.84
C SER A 228 8.33 15.61 -3.41
N LEU A 229 7.63 16.50 -2.69
CA LEU A 229 6.31 17.01 -3.05
C LEU A 229 6.30 18.53 -3.10
N VAL A 230 5.42 19.09 -3.96
CA VAL A 230 5.00 20.51 -3.93
C VAL A 230 3.51 20.53 -3.61
N PRO A 231 3.12 20.76 -2.35
CA PRO A 231 1.74 20.65 -1.89
C PRO A 231 0.79 21.68 -2.50
N ARG A 232 1.27 22.89 -2.81
CA ARG A 232 0.47 23.97 -3.40
C ARG A 232 1.26 24.69 -4.48
N THR A 233 0.56 25.15 -5.53
CA THR A 233 1.11 26.00 -6.60
C THR A 233 0.54 27.41 -6.57
N GLN A 234 -0.44 27.64 -5.69
CA GLN A 234 -1.04 28.94 -5.44
C GLN A 234 -1.55 29.02 -3.99
N SER A 235 -1.63 30.23 -3.48
CA SER A 235 -2.31 30.54 -2.22
C SER A 235 -3.15 31.81 -2.38
N THR A 236 -4.19 31.95 -1.56
CA THR A 236 -5.05 33.11 -1.55
C THR A 236 -5.03 33.71 -0.14
N VAL A 237 -4.76 35.01 -0.06
CA VAL A 237 -4.80 35.80 1.18
C VAL A 237 -5.91 36.81 1.03
N THR A 238 -6.74 36.96 2.06
CA THR A 238 -7.78 38.02 2.12
C THR A 238 -7.20 39.19 2.86
N THR A 239 -7.17 40.35 2.22
CA THR A 239 -6.72 41.63 2.81
C THR A 239 -7.75 42.16 3.79
N GLU A 240 -7.39 43.14 4.59
CA GLU A 240 -8.29 43.74 5.60
C GLU A 240 -9.58 44.34 5.02
N ASP A 241 -9.52 44.82 3.77
CA ASP A 241 -10.67 45.35 3.03
C ASP A 241 -11.56 44.24 2.39
N GLY A 242 -11.23 42.96 2.63
CA GLY A 242 -11.96 41.79 2.10
C GLY A 242 -11.57 41.39 0.69
N THR A 243 -10.57 42.01 0.08
CA THR A 243 -10.09 41.65 -1.27
C THR A 243 -9.28 40.35 -1.20
N ALA A 244 -9.61 39.36 -2.06
CA ALA A 244 -8.86 38.11 -2.19
C ALA A 244 -7.74 38.26 -3.21
N LEU A 245 -6.49 38.17 -2.75
CA LEU A 245 -5.28 38.20 -3.59
C LEU A 245 -4.70 36.81 -3.70
N THR A 246 -4.46 36.35 -4.95
CA THR A 246 -3.88 35.03 -5.22
C THR A 246 -2.43 35.15 -5.67
N TYR A 247 -1.55 34.42 -5.02
CA TYR A 247 -0.12 34.39 -5.27
C TYR A 247 0.30 33.01 -5.79
N LYS A 248 1.30 33.02 -6.69
CA LYS A 248 2.02 31.80 -7.05
C LYS A 248 2.93 31.39 -5.91
N VAL A 249 2.88 30.10 -5.51
CA VAL A 249 3.75 29.52 -4.47
C VAL A 249 4.29 28.19 -4.98
N ASP A 250 5.45 27.75 -4.50
CA ASP A 250 6.10 26.51 -4.94
C ASP A 250 6.94 25.82 -3.85
N GLU A 251 6.71 26.17 -2.58
CA GLU A 251 7.42 25.57 -1.45
C GLU A 251 7.34 24.04 -1.50
N ARG A 252 8.49 23.42 -1.33
CA ARG A 252 8.71 21.99 -1.48
C ARG A 252 8.94 21.33 -0.13
N ILE A 253 8.40 20.12 0.05
CA ILE A 253 8.78 19.23 1.13
C ILE A 253 9.50 18.00 0.56
N THR A 254 10.73 17.75 1.04
CA THR A 254 11.49 16.54 0.72
C THR A 254 11.71 15.74 2.01
N THR A 255 11.38 14.45 1.95
CA THR A 255 11.42 13.55 3.10
C THR A 255 12.26 12.32 2.79
N ILE A 256 12.94 11.79 3.83
CA ILE A 256 13.75 10.58 3.73
C ILE A 256 13.18 9.57 4.71
N SER A 257 12.93 8.36 4.24
CA SER A 257 12.47 7.23 5.05
C SER A 257 13.45 6.06 4.92
N GLY A 258 13.50 5.20 5.93
CA GLY A 258 14.38 4.03 5.92
C GLY A 258 13.63 2.79 6.36
N GLU A 259 14.03 1.62 5.84
CA GLU A 259 13.51 0.33 6.27
C GLU A 259 14.62 -0.69 6.45
N VAL A 260 14.39 -1.62 7.38
CA VAL A 260 15.17 -2.84 7.53
C VAL A 260 14.21 -4.02 7.64
N TYR A 261 14.59 -5.17 7.09
CA TYR A 261 13.71 -6.32 7.06
C TYR A 261 14.48 -7.63 7.00
N MET A 262 13.80 -8.68 7.44
CA MET A 262 14.28 -10.05 7.32
C MET A 262 13.15 -11.02 7.00
N LYS A 263 13.51 -12.12 6.34
CA LYS A 263 12.62 -13.25 6.09
C LYS A 263 13.38 -14.56 6.09
N TYR A 264 12.85 -15.54 6.81
CA TYR A 264 13.27 -16.93 6.75
C TYR A 264 12.13 -17.79 6.23
N THR A 265 12.42 -18.67 5.29
CA THR A 265 11.43 -19.59 4.70
C THR A 265 12.01 -20.99 4.64
N SER A 266 11.28 -21.97 5.18
CA SER A 266 11.57 -23.38 5.07
C SER A 266 10.29 -24.16 4.71
N PRO A 267 10.34 -25.49 4.50
CA PRO A 267 9.13 -26.27 4.25
C PRO A 267 8.06 -26.20 5.34
N LEU A 268 8.43 -25.85 6.58
CA LEU A 268 7.54 -25.76 7.73
C LEU A 268 7.36 -24.34 8.27
N TRP A 269 8.37 -23.48 8.14
CA TRP A 269 8.41 -22.17 8.77
C TRP A 269 8.43 -21.04 7.75
N TYR A 270 7.62 -20.04 8.03
CA TYR A 270 7.75 -18.69 7.49
C TYR A 270 7.91 -17.73 8.67
N ILE A 271 9.01 -17.00 8.72
CA ILE A 271 9.28 -15.99 9.73
C ILE A 271 9.70 -14.72 9.00
N ALA A 272 9.02 -13.62 9.26
CA ALA A 272 9.34 -12.35 8.63
C ALA A 272 9.14 -11.20 9.62
N ALA A 273 9.98 -10.18 9.48
CA ALA A 273 9.91 -8.96 10.26
C ALA A 273 10.36 -7.78 9.41
N LYS A 274 9.81 -6.61 9.68
CA LYS A 274 10.22 -5.34 9.06
C LYS A 274 10.07 -4.22 10.09
N SER A 275 10.99 -3.25 10.03
CA SER A 275 10.88 -1.98 10.73
C SER A 275 11.08 -0.84 9.73
N VAL A 276 10.26 0.18 9.83
CA VAL A 276 10.26 1.37 8.97
C VAL A 276 10.33 2.60 9.84
N LEU A 277 11.30 3.45 9.60
CA LEU A 277 11.31 4.83 10.07
C LEU A 277 10.77 5.69 8.93
N GLY A 278 9.46 5.94 8.97
CA GLY A 278 8.73 6.64 7.93
C GLY A 278 8.71 8.16 8.15
N SER A 279 8.85 8.89 7.07
CA SER A 279 8.69 10.34 7.02
C SER A 279 7.79 10.65 5.84
N ASN A 280 6.50 10.96 6.11
CA ASN A 280 5.49 11.27 5.08
C ASN A 280 5.27 10.12 4.05
N LEU A 281 5.02 8.89 4.51
CA LEU A 281 4.78 7.72 3.66
C LEU A 281 3.27 7.44 3.42
N THR A 282 2.42 8.46 3.36
CA THR A 282 0.96 8.30 3.21
C THR A 282 0.54 7.63 1.90
N GLN A 283 1.34 7.74 0.82
CA GLN A 283 1.16 7.05 -0.45
C GLN A 283 1.39 5.53 -0.35
N THR A 284 1.92 5.04 0.75
CA THR A 284 2.08 3.60 1.02
C THR A 284 1.07 3.08 2.05
N SER A 285 -0.05 3.79 2.25
CA SER A 285 -1.09 3.45 3.23
C SER A 285 -0.59 3.39 4.69
N MET A 286 0.52 4.05 4.98
CA MET A 286 1.01 4.27 6.34
C MET A 286 0.42 5.54 6.94
N LEU A 287 0.45 5.66 8.27
CA LEU A 287 0.10 6.88 8.97
C LEU A 287 1.24 7.91 8.86
N GLY A 288 0.92 9.16 9.18
CA GLY A 288 1.85 10.29 9.17
C GLY A 288 1.48 11.32 8.11
N GLY A 289 2.47 12.09 7.69
CA GLY A 289 2.30 13.21 6.77
C GLY A 289 3.31 14.31 7.06
N TYR A 290 2.84 15.57 7.10
CA TYR A 290 3.68 16.74 7.41
C TYR A 290 2.84 17.87 7.99
N GLY A 291 3.48 18.74 8.77
CA GLY A 291 2.86 19.90 9.37
C GLY A 291 3.25 21.21 8.69
N VAL A 292 2.42 22.24 8.83
CA VAL A 292 2.70 23.63 8.44
C VAL A 292 3.48 24.27 9.55
N LYS A 293 4.76 24.60 9.34
CA LYS A 293 5.63 25.20 10.33
C LYS A 293 5.61 26.75 10.33
N SER A 294 5.31 27.35 9.19
CA SER A 294 5.11 28.80 9.06
C SER A 294 4.27 29.13 7.84
N VAL A 295 3.65 30.29 7.87
CA VAL A 295 2.88 30.87 6.76
C VAL A 295 3.43 32.28 6.54
N ASP A 296 3.75 32.60 5.29
CA ASP A 296 4.11 33.96 4.89
C ASP A 296 2.87 34.85 4.92
N GLU A 297 2.93 35.97 5.63
CA GLU A 297 1.76 36.85 5.87
C GLU A 297 1.28 37.56 4.59
N VAL A 298 2.18 37.80 3.64
CA VAL A 298 1.88 38.53 2.40
C VAL A 298 1.34 37.59 1.34
N THR A 299 2.02 36.47 1.12
CA THR A 299 1.70 35.53 0.03
C THR A 299 0.83 34.36 0.48
N GLY A 300 0.74 34.08 1.78
CA GLY A 300 0.11 32.86 2.30
C GLY A 300 0.87 31.57 1.98
N GLU A 301 2.13 31.65 1.55
CA GLU A 301 2.95 30.47 1.29
C GLU A 301 3.25 29.72 2.58
N GLN A 302 3.10 28.39 2.56
CA GLN A 302 3.32 27.54 3.73
C GLN A 302 4.66 26.83 3.61
N LYS A 303 5.47 26.88 4.67
CA LYS A 303 6.62 26.00 4.85
C LYS A 303 6.25 24.80 5.68
N TYR A 304 6.90 23.66 5.44
CA TYR A 304 6.48 22.38 5.97
C TYR A 304 7.56 21.74 6.84
N SER A 305 7.13 20.92 7.82
CA SER A 305 7.95 20.05 8.64
C SER A 305 7.43 18.61 8.53
N PRO A 306 8.28 17.62 8.18
CA PRO A 306 7.84 16.22 8.06
C PRO A 306 7.39 15.65 9.41
N ASN A 307 6.29 14.90 9.44
CA ASN A 307 5.92 14.08 10.59
C ASN A 307 6.57 12.69 10.46
N ARG A 308 7.31 12.29 11.48
CA ARG A 308 8.01 11.00 11.53
C ARG A 308 7.21 9.96 12.31
N ASN A 309 7.27 8.71 11.84
CA ASN A 309 6.66 7.55 12.47
C ASN A 309 7.64 6.40 12.49
N SER A 310 7.67 5.65 13.59
CA SER A 310 8.31 4.35 13.67
C SER A 310 7.25 3.26 13.54
N SER A 311 7.44 2.32 12.64
CA SER A 311 6.51 1.21 12.44
C SER A 311 7.28 -0.10 12.33
N SER A 312 6.84 -1.13 13.05
CA SER A 312 7.49 -2.43 13.06
C SER A 312 6.45 -3.54 13.12
N TRP A 313 6.75 -4.67 12.48
CA TRP A 313 5.93 -5.86 12.58
C TRP A 313 6.77 -7.14 12.54
N VAL A 314 6.19 -8.21 13.09
CA VAL A 314 6.70 -9.57 13.00
C VAL A 314 5.55 -10.52 12.65
N ASN A 315 5.85 -11.53 11.82
CA ASN A 315 4.91 -12.57 11.42
C ASN A 315 5.60 -13.92 11.43
N VAL A 316 4.97 -14.89 12.07
CA VAL A 316 5.43 -16.27 12.14
C VAL A 316 4.31 -17.19 11.70
N VAL A 317 4.58 -18.07 10.73
CA VAL A 317 3.66 -19.10 10.27
C VAL A 317 4.34 -20.46 10.30
N TYR A 318 3.66 -21.45 10.84
CA TYR A 318 4.15 -22.83 10.96
C TYR A 318 3.15 -23.82 10.36
N GLY A 319 3.67 -24.81 9.67
CA GLY A 319 2.89 -25.95 9.17
C GLY A 319 2.97 -26.18 7.67
N LYS A 320 2.28 -27.20 7.17
CA LYS A 320 2.20 -27.54 5.76
C LYS A 320 0.74 -27.48 5.25
N LYS A 321 -0.03 -28.55 5.45
CA LYS A 321 -1.44 -28.66 5.08
C LYS A 321 -2.30 -27.81 6.05
N TRP A 322 -2.12 -28.00 7.33
CA TRP A 322 -2.59 -27.11 8.38
C TRP A 322 -1.47 -26.15 8.72
N LYS A 323 -1.77 -24.85 8.70
CA LYS A 323 -0.84 -23.80 9.11
C LYS A 323 -1.46 -22.98 10.20
N GLY A 324 -0.70 -22.71 11.26
CA GLY A 324 -0.99 -21.71 12.28
C GLY A 324 -0.09 -20.50 12.05
N GLY A 325 -0.64 -19.30 12.16
CA GLY A 325 0.11 -18.07 12.00
C GLY A 325 -0.21 -17.06 13.08
N VAL A 326 0.78 -16.24 13.42
CA VAL A 326 0.63 -15.08 14.31
C VAL A 326 1.28 -13.85 13.69
N PHE A 327 0.68 -12.70 13.91
CA PHE A 327 1.22 -11.40 13.49
C PHE A 327 1.15 -10.43 14.66
N PHE A 328 2.15 -9.58 14.79
CA PHE A 328 2.15 -8.45 15.70
C PHE A 328 2.70 -7.22 14.98
N GLY A 329 2.01 -6.09 15.12
CA GLY A 329 2.39 -4.80 14.57
C GLY A 329 2.34 -3.70 15.63
N TYR A 330 3.33 -2.80 15.61
CA TYR A 330 3.41 -1.62 16.45
C TYR A 330 3.81 -0.41 15.62
N MET A 331 3.15 0.73 15.83
CA MET A 331 3.45 2.02 15.21
C MET A 331 3.36 3.13 16.26
N LYS A 332 4.28 4.09 16.18
CA LYS A 332 4.36 5.27 17.05
C LYS A 332 4.61 6.54 16.25
N ASN A 333 3.83 7.58 16.51
CA ASN A 333 4.09 8.95 16.06
C ASN A 333 5.29 9.51 16.83
N LEU A 334 6.30 9.98 16.12
CA LEU A 334 7.51 10.58 16.67
C LEU A 334 7.46 12.12 16.62
N GLY A 335 6.44 12.69 15.95
CA GLY A 335 6.26 14.13 15.81
C GLY A 335 7.06 14.76 14.67
N THR A 336 7.22 16.07 14.78
CA THR A 336 7.95 16.94 13.82
C THR A 336 9.15 17.58 14.50
N ASP A 337 10.15 18.02 13.72
CA ASP A 337 11.30 18.76 14.27
C ASP A 337 10.97 20.20 14.63
N ASP A 338 10.02 20.78 13.90
CA ASP A 338 9.56 22.17 14.09
C ASP A 338 8.19 22.19 14.77
N ALA A 339 7.83 23.32 15.38
CA ALA A 339 6.46 23.64 15.77
C ALA A 339 5.57 23.68 14.51
N VAL A 340 4.31 23.25 14.63
CA VAL A 340 3.37 23.18 13.52
C VAL A 340 2.00 23.69 13.92
N SER A 341 1.37 24.43 13.03
CA SER A 341 0.02 24.99 13.26
C SER A 341 -1.10 24.08 12.74
N LYS A 342 -0.80 23.23 11.77
CA LYS A 342 -1.75 22.33 11.10
C LYS A 342 -1.01 21.11 10.55
N MET A 343 -1.68 19.94 10.54
CA MET A 343 -1.16 18.71 9.95
C MET A 343 -1.91 18.34 8.66
N TYR A 344 -1.18 17.87 7.66
CA TYR A 344 -1.67 17.19 6.47
C TYR A 344 -1.20 15.74 6.49
N GLY A 345 -2.12 14.78 6.47
CA GLY A 345 -1.69 13.38 6.59
C GLY A 345 -2.84 12.38 6.75
N THR A 346 -2.47 11.19 7.18
CA THR A 346 -3.38 10.11 7.57
C THR A 346 -3.16 9.80 9.05
N GLY A 347 -4.24 9.74 9.85
CA GLY A 347 -4.15 9.46 11.28
C GLY A 347 -3.34 10.52 12.04
N THR A 348 -3.54 11.81 11.72
CA THR A 348 -2.78 12.93 12.29
C THR A 348 -3.08 13.18 13.76
N ASN A 349 -4.10 12.56 14.31
CA ASN A 349 -4.48 12.55 15.73
C ASN A 349 -4.21 11.18 16.42
N VAL A 350 -3.50 10.26 15.73
CA VAL A 350 -3.13 8.95 16.27
C VAL A 350 -1.69 8.97 16.75
N ASP A 351 -1.48 8.68 18.05
CA ASP A 351 -0.18 8.56 18.67
C ASP A 351 0.48 7.23 18.39
N GLN A 352 -0.27 6.14 18.59
CA GLN A 352 0.23 4.78 18.36
C GLN A 352 -0.86 3.82 17.94
N LEU A 353 -0.44 2.77 17.23
CA LEU A 353 -1.26 1.61 16.90
C LEU A 353 -0.57 0.35 17.41
N ILE A 354 -1.37 -0.57 17.96
CA ILE A 354 -0.93 -1.91 18.35
C ILE A 354 -1.92 -2.89 17.72
N SER A 355 -1.40 -3.89 17.00
CA SER A 355 -2.24 -4.93 16.40
C SER A 355 -1.64 -6.30 16.62
N GLY A 356 -2.49 -7.26 16.97
CA GLY A 356 -2.12 -8.67 17.04
C GLY A 356 -3.13 -9.53 16.32
N SER A 357 -2.68 -10.54 15.56
CA SER A 357 -3.58 -11.52 14.97
C SER A 357 -3.07 -12.94 15.11
N ALA A 358 -4.02 -13.89 15.09
CA ALA A 358 -3.76 -15.31 15.00
C ALA A 358 -4.66 -15.93 13.94
N GLU A 359 -4.08 -16.80 13.10
CA GLU A 359 -4.81 -17.48 12.05
C GLU A 359 -4.57 -18.99 12.05
N ILE A 360 -5.57 -19.71 11.55
CA ILE A 360 -5.44 -21.10 11.16
C ILE A 360 -5.93 -21.27 9.74
N THR A 361 -5.16 -21.97 8.92
CA THR A 361 -5.49 -22.20 7.51
C THR A 361 -5.30 -23.65 7.12
N TYR A 362 -6.22 -24.17 6.29
CA TYR A 362 -6.13 -25.45 5.64
C TYR A 362 -5.75 -25.25 4.19
N ASN A 363 -4.64 -25.88 3.75
CA ASN A 363 -4.03 -25.65 2.45
C ASN A 363 -3.90 -26.99 1.72
N ILE A 364 -4.53 -27.10 0.58
CA ILE A 364 -4.41 -28.21 -0.38
C ILE A 364 -4.19 -27.62 -1.77
N PRO A 365 -3.78 -28.42 -2.78
CA PRO A 365 -3.62 -27.91 -4.15
C PRO A 365 -4.84 -27.10 -4.59
N HIS A 366 -4.61 -25.89 -5.11
CA HIS A 366 -5.61 -24.93 -5.56
C HIS A 366 -6.52 -24.32 -4.47
N TRP A 367 -6.56 -24.83 -3.23
CA TRP A 367 -7.46 -24.33 -2.19
C TRP A 367 -6.73 -23.86 -0.92
N LYS A 368 -7.16 -22.74 -0.40
CA LYS A 368 -6.82 -22.25 0.95
C LYS A 368 -8.12 -21.85 1.64
N ILE A 369 -8.39 -22.41 2.81
CA ILE A 369 -9.54 -22.09 3.67
C ILE A 369 -8.97 -21.70 5.02
N GLY A 370 -9.47 -20.64 5.64
CA GLY A 370 -8.95 -20.26 6.96
C GLY A 370 -9.78 -19.22 7.67
N VAL A 371 -9.43 -19.03 8.93
CA VAL A 371 -10.00 -18.02 9.84
C VAL A 371 -8.85 -17.29 10.51
N GLU A 372 -8.97 -15.97 10.63
CA GLU A 372 -8.07 -15.08 11.36
C GLU A 372 -8.88 -14.26 12.36
N TYR A 373 -8.38 -14.21 13.59
CA TYR A 373 -8.81 -13.23 14.59
C TYR A 373 -7.74 -12.14 14.67
N ASN A 374 -8.15 -10.87 14.69
CA ASN A 374 -7.28 -9.71 14.84
C ASN A 374 -7.85 -8.77 15.91
N TYR A 375 -7.01 -8.31 16.79
CA TYR A 375 -7.28 -7.19 17.69
C TYR A 375 -6.36 -6.03 17.35
N THR A 376 -6.95 -4.83 17.19
CA THR A 376 -6.20 -3.60 16.96
C THR A 376 -6.66 -2.53 17.94
N SER A 377 -5.70 -1.87 18.58
CA SER A 377 -5.91 -0.70 19.43
C SER A 377 -5.25 0.52 18.81
N ALA A 378 -5.99 1.62 18.69
CA ALA A 378 -5.52 2.93 18.29
C ALA A 378 -5.55 3.89 19.49
N TYR A 379 -4.50 4.69 19.65
CA TYR A 379 -4.39 5.70 20.71
C TYR A 379 -4.54 7.07 20.08
N TYR A 380 -5.70 7.68 20.31
CA TYR A 380 -6.07 9.00 19.82
C TYR A 380 -5.78 10.08 20.84
N GLY A 381 -5.50 11.29 20.40
CA GLY A 381 -5.29 12.42 21.31
C GLY A 381 -5.16 13.75 20.58
N ASP A 382 -4.66 14.75 21.30
CA ASP A 382 -4.54 16.12 20.87
C ASP A 382 -3.17 16.39 20.22
N LEU A 383 -3.16 17.21 19.16
CA LEU A 383 -1.92 17.65 18.53
C LEU A 383 -1.17 18.64 19.45
N ASN A 384 0.05 18.27 19.82
CA ASN A 384 0.99 19.22 20.42
C ASN A 384 1.66 20.05 19.32
N ASN A 385 1.25 21.28 19.17
CA ASN A 385 1.74 22.17 18.11
C ASN A 385 3.25 22.47 18.22
N SER A 386 3.87 22.31 19.38
CA SER A 386 5.31 22.61 19.55
C SER A 386 6.23 21.58 18.88
N ASN A 387 5.75 20.36 18.64
CA ASN A 387 6.58 19.25 18.14
C ASN A 387 5.84 18.18 17.33
N GLY A 388 4.56 18.42 16.97
CA GLY A 388 3.76 17.50 16.16
C GLY A 388 3.45 16.14 16.81
N LYS A 389 3.76 15.94 18.09
CA LYS A 389 3.40 14.73 18.85
C LYS A 389 1.94 14.78 19.26
N ILE A 390 1.37 13.62 19.52
CA ILE A 390 0.02 13.48 20.03
C ILE A 390 0.10 13.25 21.54
N ILE A 391 -0.65 14.02 22.30
CA ILE A 391 -0.68 14.01 23.78
C ILE A 391 -2.11 13.78 24.28
N ASN A 392 -2.29 13.63 25.59
CA ASN A 392 -3.61 13.38 26.23
C ASN A 392 -4.34 12.19 25.62
N THR A 393 -3.62 11.09 25.40
CA THR A 393 -4.13 9.99 24.60
C THR A 393 -5.11 9.09 25.35
N HIS A 394 -6.12 8.61 24.64
CA HIS A 394 -7.02 7.53 25.03
C HIS A 394 -7.00 6.41 23.99
N SER A 395 -7.33 5.20 24.38
CA SER A 395 -7.29 4.03 23.49
C SER A 395 -8.68 3.61 23.03
N VAL A 396 -8.79 3.19 21.78
CA VAL A 396 -9.99 2.59 21.19
C VAL A 396 -9.59 1.28 20.54
N GLY A 397 -10.37 0.21 20.79
CA GLY A 397 -10.08 -1.14 20.29
C GLY A 397 -11.14 -1.67 19.33
N ASN A 398 -10.72 -2.56 18.42
CA ASN A 398 -11.61 -3.33 17.57
C ASN A 398 -11.21 -4.81 17.55
N ASN A 399 -12.21 -5.68 17.69
CA ASN A 399 -12.10 -7.11 17.45
C ASN A 399 -12.57 -7.40 16.03
N ARG A 400 -11.71 -8.02 15.23
CA ARG A 400 -12.03 -8.40 13.85
C ARG A 400 -11.89 -9.91 13.67
N ILE A 401 -12.85 -10.53 13.01
CA ILE A 401 -12.78 -11.91 12.55
C ILE A 401 -12.87 -11.90 11.03
N VAL A 402 -12.00 -12.65 10.38
CA VAL A 402 -12.01 -12.86 8.93
C VAL A 402 -12.06 -14.36 8.65
N ALA A 403 -13.06 -14.81 7.89
CA ALA A 403 -13.09 -16.14 7.31
C ALA A 403 -12.92 -16.05 5.80
N SER A 404 -12.07 -16.88 5.23
CA SER A 404 -11.73 -16.80 3.80
C SER A 404 -11.67 -18.16 3.14
N VAL A 405 -12.19 -18.23 1.93
CA VAL A 405 -12.06 -19.37 1.01
C VAL A 405 -11.45 -18.87 -0.29
N LEU A 406 -10.33 -19.45 -0.68
CA LEU A 406 -9.58 -19.12 -1.88
C LEU A 406 -9.42 -20.33 -2.76
N TYR A 407 -9.78 -20.20 -4.04
CA TYR A 407 -9.48 -21.13 -5.13
C TYR A 407 -8.56 -20.49 -6.15
N THR A 408 -7.46 -21.16 -6.51
CA THR A 408 -6.48 -20.67 -7.50
C THR A 408 -6.39 -21.61 -8.71
N PHE A 409 -6.21 -21.06 -9.89
CA PHE A 409 -6.07 -21.79 -11.16
C PHE A 409 -4.99 -21.20 -12.08
#